data_9cd345ee1418dc2daa1a2f90f87043ca
#
_entry.id   9cd345ee1418dc2daa1a2f90f87043ca
#
_cell.length_a   1.000
_cell.length_b   1.000
_cell.length_c   1.000
_cell.angle_alpha   90.00
_cell.angle_beta   90.00
_cell.angle_gamma   90.00
#
_symmetry.space_group_name_H-M   'P 1'
#
loop_
_entity.id
_entity.type
_entity.pdbx_description
1 polymer ?
#
loop_
_entity_poly.entity_id
_entity_poly.type
_entity_poly.pdbx_seq_one_letter_code
_entity_poly.pdbx_strand_id
1 'polypeptide(L)'
;MGANEFHPTARLGRSGLATITAGAIAFLSLTIPAAARGPEGIADVAEQVIDAVVNVSTKQSVDLRSGAMPQLPPGSPFEEFFEEFFKNRRGQNGQNGQNGQGGPNNQSPIPRRVNSLGSGFIIDPSGFIVTNNHVIADADEVNVILNDGTTLKADIVGRDTKTDLALLKVSSSKPLKAVKFGDSDKLRLGEWVIAIGNPFSLGGTVTAGIVSARNRDIQSGPYDNYIQTDAAINRGNSGGPLFNLNGEVIGVNTAIISPSGGSIGIGFAVPSKTVIPVIDQLRQYKEVRRGWLGVRIQQVSDEIAESLNVKPARGALVAGIDEKGPAKPAGIEPGDVIVKFDGKDVKEMRDLPKIVADTPVGKDVEVVVIRKGQEEKKTVKLGRLEDEKQASAATNDKKDSAPDTKPVVKKALGLDLANLTDELRKKHNIKDKVKGVVITGVEPNSPAAEKRLAPGMVIAEVQQQPVASATELQQRIEKLKKDGKKAVVLLVVSPDGDPSFVALSLQ
;
A
#
# COMPACT_ATOMS: atom_id res chain seq x y z
N MET A 1 51.86 38.93 81.95
CA MET A 1 52.78 37.90 82.42
C MET A 1 52.79 36.73 81.49
N GLY A 2 53.91 36.56 80.84
CA GLY A 2 54.67 35.40 80.45
C GLY A 2 54.17 34.73 79.17
N ALA A 3 54.65 35.01 78.02
CA ALA A 3 55.84 34.46 77.34
C ALA A 3 55.79 32.94 77.23
N ASN A 4 55.71 32.39 75.99
CA ASN A 4 56.84 31.69 75.38
C ASN A 4 56.49 31.19 73.95
N GLU A 5 57.42 31.49 73.09
CA GLU A 5 57.57 30.95 71.72
C GLU A 5 57.90 29.48 71.76
N PHE A 6 57.48 28.76 70.71
CA PHE A 6 58.29 27.67 70.14
C PHE A 6 57.86 27.43 68.67
N HIS A 7 58.78 27.72 67.74
CA HIS A 7 58.78 27.16 66.39
C HIS A 7 59.27 25.71 66.39
N PRO A 8 58.82 24.89 65.52
CA PRO A 8 59.71 24.07 64.71
C PRO A 8 59.43 24.10 63.21
N THR A 9 60.53 24.28 62.51
CA THR A 9 60.67 24.08 61.06
C THR A 9 60.35 22.65 60.63
N ALA A 10 59.43 22.44 59.65
CA ALA A 10 59.27 21.20 58.98
C ALA A 10 59.61 21.35 57.50
N ARG A 11 60.58 20.55 57.05
CA ARG A 11 61.06 20.44 55.67
C ARG A 11 59.98 19.88 54.78
N LEU A 12 59.62 20.60 53.72
CA LEU A 12 58.80 20.08 52.62
C LEU A 12 59.59 19.15 51.69
N GLY A 13 59.21 17.85 51.65
CA GLY A 13 59.75 16.86 50.76
C GLY A 13 59.22 17.04 49.32
N ARG A 14 60.13 17.10 48.39
CA ARG A 14 59.90 17.16 46.93
C ARG A 14 59.44 15.79 46.37
N SER A 15 58.18 15.43 46.44
CA SER A 15 57.69 14.21 45.80
C SER A 15 56.17 14.20 45.52
N GLY A 16 55.51 15.34 45.34
CA GLY A 16 54.06 15.42 45.13
C GLY A 16 53.60 16.03 43.77
N LEU A 17 54.51 16.27 42.81
CA LEU A 17 54.12 17.00 41.58
C LEU A 17 54.16 16.20 40.28
N ALA A 18 54.32 14.87 40.34
CA ALA A 18 54.43 14.05 39.13
C ALA A 18 53.18 13.22 38.78
N THR A 19 52.14 13.20 39.63
CA THR A 19 50.97 12.32 39.43
C THR A 19 49.68 13.01 38.99
N ILE A 20 49.65 14.34 38.88
CA ILE A 20 48.45 15.08 38.47
C ILE A 20 48.43 15.41 36.98
N THR A 21 49.55 15.33 36.27
CA THR A 21 49.65 15.61 34.81
C THR A 21 49.34 14.44 33.93
N ALA A 22 49.31 13.21 34.40
CA ALA A 22 48.97 12.04 33.61
C ALA A 22 47.45 11.73 33.50
N GLY A 23 46.62 12.29 34.42
CA GLY A 23 45.16 12.09 34.41
C GLY A 23 44.39 13.06 33.50
N ALA A 24 44.98 14.18 33.09
CA ALA A 24 44.31 15.21 32.29
C ALA A 24 44.42 14.95 30.76
N ILE A 25 45.34 14.09 30.32
CA ILE A 25 45.55 13.81 28.88
C ILE A 25 44.73 12.63 28.39
N ALA A 26 44.19 11.77 29.28
CA ALA A 26 43.40 10.59 28.87
C ALA A 26 41.90 10.88 28.67
N PHE A 27 41.39 12.07 29.00
CA PHE A 27 39.97 12.40 28.86
C PHE A 27 39.65 13.33 27.67
N LEU A 28 40.63 13.69 26.83
CA LEU A 28 40.41 14.61 25.70
C LEU A 28 40.29 13.93 24.34
N SER A 29 40.13 12.59 24.27
CA SER A 29 40.21 11.88 23.00
C SER A 29 38.95 11.05 22.62
N LEU A 30 37.80 11.34 23.20
CA LEU A 30 36.57 10.60 22.86
C LEU A 30 35.31 11.45 22.71
N THR A 31 35.44 12.70 22.33
CA THR A 31 34.35 13.42 21.69
C THR A 31 34.56 13.34 20.19
N ILE A 32 34.20 12.18 19.60
CA ILE A 32 33.81 12.18 18.19
C ILE A 32 32.57 13.06 18.14
N PRO A 33 32.62 14.28 17.54
CA PRO A 33 31.39 15.02 17.33
C PRO A 33 30.48 14.13 16.52
N ALA A 34 29.32 13.74 17.06
CA ALA A 34 28.22 13.27 16.26
C ALA A 34 27.85 14.46 15.35
N ALA A 35 28.54 14.59 14.22
CA ALA A 35 28.21 15.56 13.22
C ALA A 35 26.83 15.13 12.70
N ALA A 36 25.77 15.77 13.20
CA ALA A 36 24.50 15.76 12.53
C ALA A 36 24.79 16.27 11.11
N ARG A 37 24.76 15.37 10.12
CA ARG A 37 24.94 15.75 8.72
C ARG A 37 23.76 16.63 8.37
N GLY A 38 23.98 17.95 8.37
CA GLY A 38 23.07 18.93 7.83
C GLY A 38 23.02 18.83 6.28
N PRO A 39 22.43 19.80 5.61
CA PRO A 39 22.40 19.88 4.16
C PRO A 39 23.78 20.05 3.49
N GLU A 40 24.85 20.18 4.26
CA GLU A 40 26.23 20.13 3.79
C GLU A 40 26.50 18.77 3.14
N GLY A 41 26.95 18.75 1.90
CA GLY A 41 27.24 17.54 1.12
C GLY A 41 26.13 17.12 0.15
N ILE A 42 25.00 17.83 0.05
CA ILE A 42 23.98 17.57 -0.98
C ILE A 42 24.56 17.65 -2.40
N ALA A 43 25.40 18.68 -2.66
CA ALA A 43 26.05 18.85 -3.94
C ALA A 43 26.99 17.68 -4.27
N ASP A 44 27.80 17.24 -3.30
CA ASP A 44 28.76 16.14 -3.49
C ASP A 44 28.00 14.82 -3.79
N VAL A 45 26.89 14.56 -3.09
CA VAL A 45 26.06 13.39 -3.35
C VAL A 45 25.42 13.49 -4.74
N ALA A 46 24.88 14.65 -5.10
CA ALA A 46 24.27 14.85 -6.41
C ALA A 46 25.28 14.60 -7.54
N GLU A 47 26.49 15.18 -7.46
CA GLU A 47 27.57 14.95 -8.43
C GLU A 47 27.97 13.46 -8.51
N GLN A 48 27.99 12.80 -7.37
CA GLN A 48 28.31 11.38 -7.31
C GLN A 48 27.30 10.50 -8.04
N VAL A 49 25.99 10.81 -7.99
CA VAL A 49 24.94 9.87 -8.41
C VAL A 49 24.18 10.31 -9.67
N ILE A 50 24.31 11.58 -10.12
CA ILE A 50 23.46 12.15 -11.17
C ILE A 50 23.57 11.39 -12.50
N ASP A 51 24.77 10.87 -12.85
CA ASP A 51 24.98 10.13 -14.09
C ASP A 51 24.27 8.75 -14.11
N ALA A 52 23.83 8.27 -12.95
CA ALA A 52 23.05 7.05 -12.87
C ALA A 52 21.54 7.32 -13.00
N VAL A 53 21.12 8.60 -12.97
CA VAL A 53 19.72 8.99 -13.13
C VAL A 53 19.42 9.30 -14.59
N VAL A 54 18.37 8.71 -15.12
CA VAL A 54 18.05 8.76 -16.54
C VAL A 54 16.65 9.33 -16.78
N ASN A 55 16.42 9.91 -17.95
CA ASN A 55 15.09 10.19 -18.44
C ASN A 55 14.51 8.94 -19.12
N VAL A 56 13.25 8.62 -18.83
CA VAL A 56 12.49 7.56 -19.50
C VAL A 56 11.44 8.21 -20.38
N SER A 57 11.64 8.08 -21.69
CA SER A 57 10.74 8.64 -22.72
C SER A 57 10.00 7.51 -23.42
N THR A 58 8.70 7.64 -23.53
CA THR A 58 7.83 6.64 -24.18
C THR A 58 7.14 7.24 -25.40
N LYS A 59 6.90 6.40 -26.41
CA LYS A 59 6.06 6.72 -27.56
C LYS A 59 4.85 5.81 -27.57
N GLN A 60 3.68 6.40 -27.77
CA GLN A 60 2.42 5.68 -27.92
C GLN A 60 1.72 6.12 -29.19
N SER A 61 1.25 5.18 -29.99
CA SER A 61 0.43 5.43 -31.18
C SER A 61 -1.05 5.35 -30.76
N VAL A 62 -1.74 6.50 -30.75
CA VAL A 62 -3.17 6.52 -30.39
C VAL A 62 -4.00 6.44 -31.68
N ASP A 63 -4.74 5.36 -31.86
CA ASP A 63 -5.74 5.21 -32.93
C ASP A 63 -7.01 5.98 -32.54
N LEU A 64 -7.29 7.08 -33.22
CA LEU A 64 -8.42 8.00 -32.94
C LEU A 64 -9.81 7.36 -33.19
N ARG A 65 -9.87 6.12 -33.66
CA ARG A 65 -11.15 5.40 -33.94
C ARG A 65 -11.82 4.78 -32.73
N SER A 66 -11.09 4.50 -31.67
CA SER A 66 -11.65 4.02 -30.40
C SER A 66 -11.57 5.14 -29.37
N GLY A 67 -12.68 5.82 -29.14
CA GLY A 67 -12.79 6.90 -28.15
C GLY A 67 -12.59 6.48 -26.69
N ALA A 68 -11.85 5.42 -26.44
CA ALA A 68 -11.55 4.90 -25.10
C ALA A 68 -10.24 5.49 -24.62
N MET A 69 -10.33 6.43 -23.67
CA MET A 69 -9.21 6.78 -22.79
C MET A 69 -8.83 5.56 -21.95
N PRO A 70 -7.53 5.37 -21.64
CA PRO A 70 -7.13 4.41 -20.61
C PRO A 70 -7.86 4.78 -19.31
N GLN A 71 -8.77 3.92 -18.86
CA GLN A 71 -9.45 4.12 -17.59
C GLN A 71 -8.57 3.53 -16.49
N LEU A 72 -8.06 4.40 -15.63
CA LEU A 72 -7.56 3.99 -14.32
C LEU A 72 -8.73 3.43 -13.50
N PRO A 73 -8.49 2.54 -12.54
CA PRO A 73 -9.53 2.09 -11.63
C PRO A 73 -10.21 3.29 -10.97
N PRO A 74 -11.57 3.38 -10.99
CA PRO A 74 -12.29 4.48 -10.37
C PRO A 74 -11.90 4.63 -8.89
N GLY A 75 -11.60 5.88 -8.46
CA GLY A 75 -11.20 6.17 -7.08
C GLY A 75 -9.70 6.04 -6.79
N SER A 76 -8.86 5.85 -7.80
CA SER A 76 -7.41 5.94 -7.64
C SER A 76 -7.00 7.37 -7.30
N PRO A 77 -6.15 7.63 -6.26
CA PRO A 77 -5.60 8.95 -5.97
C PRO A 77 -4.83 9.57 -7.14
N PHE A 78 -4.50 8.74 -8.13
CA PHE A 78 -3.83 9.11 -9.36
C PHE A 78 -4.79 9.56 -10.46
N GLU A 79 -6.11 9.33 -10.33
CA GLU A 79 -7.10 9.62 -11.36
C GLU A 79 -7.14 11.13 -11.67
N GLU A 80 -7.19 12.00 -10.65
CA GLU A 80 -7.13 13.45 -10.81
C GLU A 80 -5.80 13.91 -11.40
N PHE A 81 -4.68 13.34 -10.95
CA PHE A 81 -3.34 13.65 -11.47
C PHE A 81 -3.22 13.29 -12.96
N PHE A 82 -3.74 12.14 -13.38
CA PHE A 82 -3.72 11.69 -14.76
C PHE A 82 -4.77 12.39 -15.63
N GLU A 83 -5.99 12.64 -15.12
CA GLU A 83 -6.99 13.43 -15.85
C GLU A 83 -6.49 14.83 -16.15
N GLU A 84 -5.86 15.49 -15.20
CA GLU A 84 -5.30 16.84 -15.41
C GLU A 84 -4.09 16.80 -16.35
N PHE A 85 -3.27 15.74 -16.28
CA PHE A 85 -2.18 15.51 -17.23
C PHE A 85 -2.67 15.42 -18.67
N PHE A 86 -3.79 14.73 -18.92
CA PHE A 86 -4.36 14.60 -20.27
C PHE A 86 -5.26 15.77 -20.67
N LYS A 87 -5.97 16.44 -19.74
CA LYS A 87 -6.80 17.63 -20.02
C LYS A 87 -5.98 18.85 -20.45
N ASN A 88 -4.88 19.16 -19.77
CA ASN A 88 -4.01 20.30 -20.14
C ASN A 88 -3.32 20.11 -21.50
N ARG A 89 -3.18 18.88 -21.98
CA ARG A 89 -2.68 18.59 -23.32
C ARG A 89 -3.71 18.89 -24.44
N ARG A 90 -5.00 18.91 -24.13
CA ARG A 90 -6.07 19.33 -25.07
C ARG A 90 -6.15 20.85 -25.24
N GLY A 91 -5.81 21.64 -24.22
CA GLY A 91 -5.94 23.10 -24.23
C GLY A 91 -4.87 23.86 -25.02
N GLN A 92 -3.67 23.30 -25.14
CA GLN A 92 -2.55 24.04 -25.80
C GLN A 92 -2.51 23.94 -27.34
N ASN A 93 -3.32 23.08 -27.98
CA ASN A 93 -3.32 22.92 -29.43
C ASN A 93 -4.58 23.49 -30.12
N GLY A 94 -5.39 24.29 -29.39
CA GLY A 94 -6.64 24.88 -29.90
C GLY A 94 -6.58 26.35 -30.35
N GLN A 95 -5.46 27.05 -30.17
CA GLN A 95 -5.35 28.49 -30.53
C GLN A 95 -4.24 28.75 -31.54
N ASN A 96 -4.36 28.22 -32.76
CA ASN A 96 -3.78 28.86 -33.96
C ASN A 96 -4.38 28.20 -35.21
N GLY A 97 -5.36 28.85 -35.79
CA GLY A 97 -5.92 28.41 -37.06
C GLY A 97 -7.30 28.91 -37.40
N GLN A 98 -7.54 30.24 -37.33
CA GLN A 98 -8.58 30.86 -38.12
C GLN A 98 -7.94 31.37 -39.41
N ASN A 99 -8.23 30.72 -40.52
CA ASN A 99 -8.55 31.14 -41.87
C ASN A 99 -8.06 30.14 -42.92
N GLY A 100 -8.97 29.58 -43.68
CA GLY A 100 -8.67 28.79 -44.86
C GLY A 100 -9.86 27.97 -45.35
N GLN A 101 -10.62 28.52 -46.27
CA GLN A 101 -11.72 27.87 -46.98
C GLN A 101 -11.28 26.63 -47.76
N GLY A 102 -12.12 25.61 -47.76
CA GLY A 102 -12.51 24.80 -48.91
C GLY A 102 -11.69 23.60 -49.29
N GLY A 103 -12.34 22.42 -49.24
CA GLY A 103 -12.01 21.23 -50.02
C GLY A 103 -12.16 19.93 -49.24
N PRO A 104 -12.92 18.93 -49.76
CA PRO A 104 -12.97 17.60 -49.16
C PRO A 104 -11.70 16.85 -49.51
N ASN A 105 -10.70 16.91 -48.66
CA ASN A 105 -9.48 16.14 -48.81
C ASN A 105 -9.51 14.92 -47.88
N ASN A 106 -9.55 13.77 -48.52
CA ASN A 106 -9.53 12.46 -47.94
C ASN A 106 -8.12 12.17 -47.34
N GLN A 107 -7.77 12.87 -46.24
CA GLN A 107 -6.53 12.64 -45.55
C GLN A 107 -6.77 11.56 -44.45
N SER A 108 -6.14 10.44 -44.63
CA SER A 108 -6.02 9.42 -43.60
C SER A 108 -5.61 10.03 -42.27
N PRO A 109 -6.25 9.69 -41.13
CA PRO A 109 -5.86 10.26 -39.83
C PRO A 109 -4.40 9.89 -39.53
N ILE A 110 -3.55 10.90 -39.45
CA ILE A 110 -2.16 10.73 -39.00
C ILE A 110 -2.21 10.30 -37.52
N PRO A 111 -1.68 9.14 -37.13
CA PRO A 111 -1.67 8.73 -35.72
C PRO A 111 -0.93 9.79 -34.90
N ARG A 112 -1.61 10.34 -33.90
CA ARG A 112 -0.98 11.28 -32.97
C ARG A 112 -0.05 10.51 -32.05
N ARG A 113 1.24 10.81 -32.06
CA ARG A 113 2.22 10.28 -31.13
C ARG A 113 2.14 11.04 -29.81
N VAL A 114 1.87 10.34 -28.73
CA VAL A 114 1.90 10.87 -27.37
C VAL A 114 3.20 10.42 -26.73
N ASN A 115 4.00 11.36 -26.22
CA ASN A 115 5.21 11.07 -25.48
C ASN A 115 4.93 11.24 -23.99
N SER A 116 5.15 10.23 -23.16
CA SER A 116 5.22 10.35 -21.72
C SER A 116 6.67 10.49 -21.30
N LEU A 117 6.91 11.27 -20.26
CA LEU A 117 8.25 11.53 -19.72
C LEU A 117 8.26 11.29 -18.23
N GLY A 118 9.20 10.44 -17.78
CA GLY A 118 9.47 10.18 -16.39
C GLY A 118 10.97 10.01 -16.17
N SER A 119 11.35 9.57 -15.02
CA SER A 119 12.74 9.28 -14.65
C SER A 119 12.92 7.80 -14.34
N GLY A 120 14.18 7.39 -14.30
CA GLY A 120 14.62 6.09 -13.83
C GLY A 120 16.04 6.18 -13.31
N PHE A 121 16.58 5.07 -12.84
CA PHE A 121 17.96 5.02 -12.40
C PHE A 121 18.59 3.65 -12.67
N ILE A 122 19.88 3.66 -12.97
CA ILE A 122 20.67 2.49 -13.30
C ILE A 122 21.11 1.80 -12.01
N ILE A 123 20.77 0.52 -11.86
CA ILE A 123 21.10 -0.29 -10.69
C ILE A 123 22.24 -1.30 -10.94
N ASP A 124 22.64 -1.48 -12.20
CA ASP A 124 23.66 -2.45 -12.61
C ASP A 124 24.41 -1.90 -13.83
N PRO A 125 25.77 -1.92 -13.84
CA PRO A 125 26.55 -1.41 -14.96
C PRO A 125 26.26 -2.06 -16.31
N SER A 126 25.62 -3.24 -16.30
CA SER A 126 25.17 -3.91 -17.52
C SER A 126 23.92 -3.27 -18.14
N GLY A 127 23.30 -2.27 -17.49
CA GLY A 127 22.17 -1.49 -18.04
C GLY A 127 20.80 -1.92 -17.55
N PHE A 128 20.66 -2.44 -16.35
CA PHE A 128 19.35 -2.59 -15.70
C PHE A 128 18.94 -1.26 -15.07
N ILE A 129 17.68 -0.87 -15.32
CA ILE A 129 17.12 0.43 -14.90
C ILE A 129 15.79 0.21 -14.22
N VAL A 130 15.60 0.87 -13.07
CA VAL A 130 14.35 0.90 -12.33
C VAL A 130 13.60 2.17 -12.68
N THR A 131 12.29 2.06 -12.85
CA THR A 131 11.35 3.17 -13.02
C THR A 131 9.97 2.79 -12.48
N ASN A 132 8.98 3.69 -12.55
CA ASN A 132 7.60 3.35 -12.24
C ASN A 132 6.90 2.66 -13.42
N ASN A 133 5.96 1.75 -13.10
CA ASN A 133 5.13 1.11 -14.12
C ASN A 133 4.28 2.10 -14.91
N HIS A 134 3.68 3.09 -14.22
CA HIS A 134 2.82 4.09 -14.88
C HIS A 134 3.57 4.94 -15.92
N VAL A 135 4.89 5.10 -15.79
CA VAL A 135 5.72 5.82 -16.76
C VAL A 135 5.74 5.10 -18.11
N ILE A 136 5.64 3.77 -18.10
CA ILE A 136 5.78 2.92 -19.29
C ILE A 136 4.52 2.10 -19.62
N ALA A 137 3.40 2.32 -18.92
CA ALA A 137 2.23 1.41 -18.95
C ALA A 137 1.68 1.15 -20.36
N ASP A 138 1.54 2.19 -21.16
CA ASP A 138 0.91 2.12 -22.50
C ASP A 138 1.91 2.42 -23.62
N ALA A 139 3.19 2.16 -23.38
CA ALA A 139 4.25 2.48 -24.32
C ALA A 139 4.40 1.39 -25.39
N ASP A 140 4.39 1.80 -26.67
CA ASP A 140 4.80 0.96 -27.79
C ASP A 140 6.34 0.86 -27.89
N GLU A 141 7.02 1.94 -27.49
CA GLU A 141 8.48 2.06 -27.51
C GLU A 141 8.95 2.82 -26.26
N VAL A 142 9.96 2.29 -25.59
CA VAL A 142 10.62 2.93 -24.45
C VAL A 142 12.05 3.29 -24.82
N ASN A 143 12.43 4.54 -24.59
CA ASN A 143 13.77 5.05 -24.77
C ASN A 143 14.30 5.61 -23.44
N VAL A 144 15.55 5.36 -23.16
CA VAL A 144 16.26 5.90 -22.01
C VAL A 144 17.29 6.90 -22.50
N ILE A 145 17.26 8.10 -21.92
CA ILE A 145 18.19 9.18 -22.25
C ILE A 145 19.08 9.39 -21.04
N LEU A 146 20.37 9.15 -21.24
CA LEU A 146 21.40 9.32 -20.22
C LEU A 146 21.67 10.79 -19.94
N ASN A 147 22.41 11.10 -18.88
CA ASN A 147 22.74 12.47 -18.50
C ASN A 147 23.61 13.22 -19.55
N ASP A 148 24.39 12.47 -20.33
CA ASP A 148 25.19 13.01 -21.46
C ASP A 148 24.39 13.20 -22.74
N GLY A 149 23.07 12.97 -22.74
CA GLY A 149 22.19 13.07 -23.90
C GLY A 149 22.13 11.82 -24.78
N THR A 150 22.91 10.79 -24.49
CA THR A 150 22.87 9.52 -25.22
C THR A 150 21.51 8.86 -25.09
N THR A 151 20.87 8.54 -26.21
CA THR A 151 19.58 7.85 -26.24
C THR A 151 19.78 6.36 -26.52
N LEU A 152 19.26 5.52 -25.65
CA LEU A 152 19.31 4.05 -25.76
C LEU A 152 17.89 3.51 -25.82
N LYS A 153 17.63 2.57 -26.73
CA LYS A 153 16.38 1.81 -26.74
C LYS A 153 16.37 0.86 -25.54
N ALA A 154 15.23 0.83 -24.82
CA ALA A 154 15.05 -0.01 -23.66
C ALA A 154 14.07 -1.14 -23.93
N ASP A 155 14.40 -2.34 -23.49
CA ASP A 155 13.50 -3.48 -23.43
C ASP A 155 12.86 -3.55 -22.05
N ILE A 156 11.55 -3.80 -21.98
CA ILE A 156 10.84 -4.02 -20.73
C ILE A 156 11.13 -5.44 -20.25
N VAL A 157 11.89 -5.57 -19.16
CA VAL A 157 12.19 -6.86 -18.54
C VAL A 157 10.99 -7.43 -17.83
N GLY A 158 10.26 -6.58 -17.11
CA GLY A 158 9.03 -6.90 -16.41
C GLY A 158 8.47 -5.68 -15.71
N ARG A 159 7.21 -5.77 -15.30
CA ARG A 159 6.49 -4.69 -14.60
C ARG A 159 5.57 -5.26 -13.54
N ASP A 160 5.35 -4.47 -12.50
CA ASP A 160 4.44 -4.78 -11.41
C ASP A 160 3.49 -3.61 -11.17
N THR A 161 2.24 -3.79 -11.56
CA THR A 161 1.18 -2.77 -11.43
C THR A 161 0.75 -2.54 -9.99
N LYS A 162 0.99 -3.51 -9.10
CA LYS A 162 0.54 -3.44 -7.70
C LYS A 162 1.45 -2.60 -6.80
N THR A 163 2.75 -2.51 -7.12
CA THR A 163 3.71 -1.62 -6.45
C THR A 163 4.15 -0.47 -7.33
N ASP A 164 3.58 -0.38 -8.54
CA ASP A 164 3.92 0.63 -9.55
C ASP A 164 5.41 0.68 -9.89
N LEU A 165 6.05 -0.49 -10.05
CA LEU A 165 7.47 -0.63 -10.38
C LEU A 165 7.67 -1.33 -11.73
N ALA A 166 8.75 -0.96 -12.42
CA ALA A 166 9.17 -1.60 -13.65
C ALA A 166 10.70 -1.73 -13.73
N LEU A 167 11.14 -2.79 -14.38
CA LEU A 167 12.53 -3.06 -14.69
C LEU A 167 12.75 -3.00 -16.20
N LEU A 168 13.67 -2.15 -16.62
CA LEU A 168 14.08 -1.99 -18.00
C LEU A 168 15.50 -2.54 -18.20
N LYS A 169 15.84 -2.84 -19.45
CA LYS A 169 17.20 -3.24 -19.88
C LYS A 169 17.60 -2.44 -21.11
N VAL A 170 18.74 -1.80 -21.05
CA VAL A 170 19.39 -1.15 -22.20
C VAL A 170 20.69 -1.85 -22.54
N SER A 171 21.09 -1.76 -23.81
CA SER A 171 22.41 -2.20 -24.28
C SER A 171 23.31 -0.99 -24.47
N SER A 172 24.45 -0.98 -23.80
CA SER A 172 25.47 0.06 -23.94
C SER A 172 26.79 -0.54 -24.30
N SER A 173 27.57 0.16 -25.14
CA SER A 173 28.95 -0.23 -25.52
C SER A 173 29.97 -0.06 -24.39
N LYS A 174 29.58 0.72 -23.34
CA LYS A 174 30.41 0.97 -22.15
C LYS A 174 29.62 0.63 -20.90
N PRO A 175 30.30 0.18 -19.83
CA PRO A 175 29.66 0.02 -18.53
C PRO A 175 29.00 1.33 -18.08
N LEU A 176 27.77 1.26 -17.62
CA LEU A 176 27.03 2.42 -17.14
C LEU A 176 27.30 2.65 -15.65
N LYS A 177 27.24 3.92 -15.22
CA LYS A 177 27.32 4.29 -13.81
C LYS A 177 26.05 3.83 -13.10
N ALA A 178 26.19 3.04 -12.05
CA ALA A 178 25.07 2.47 -11.32
C ALA A 178 25.10 2.91 -9.86
N VAL A 179 23.92 3.02 -9.23
CA VAL A 179 23.75 3.31 -7.80
C VAL A 179 23.38 2.07 -7.00
N LYS A 180 23.60 2.13 -5.71
CA LYS A 180 23.27 1.04 -4.77
C LYS A 180 22.02 1.37 -3.98
N PHE A 181 21.29 0.33 -3.58
CA PHE A 181 20.20 0.48 -2.63
C PHE A 181 20.72 0.58 -1.20
N GLY A 182 20.12 1.49 -0.43
CA GLY A 182 20.26 1.58 1.02
C GLY A 182 19.10 0.90 1.72
N ASP A 183 19.17 0.82 3.05
CA ASP A 183 18.17 0.18 3.90
C ASP A 183 17.12 1.20 4.38
N SER A 184 15.94 1.18 3.75
CA SER A 184 14.83 2.10 4.13
C SER A 184 14.23 1.79 5.51
N ASP A 185 14.47 0.61 6.11
CA ASP A 185 14.00 0.30 7.46
C ASP A 185 14.78 1.09 8.52
N LYS A 186 16.02 1.51 8.23
CA LYS A 186 16.86 2.31 9.12
C LYS A 186 16.59 3.81 9.06
N LEU A 187 15.79 4.29 8.12
CA LEU A 187 15.45 5.70 8.01
C LEU A 187 14.74 6.20 9.26
N ARG A 188 15.12 7.40 9.71
CA ARG A 188 14.47 8.10 10.80
C ARG A 188 13.71 9.32 10.28
N LEU A 189 12.67 9.71 10.99
CA LEU A 189 11.98 10.98 10.74
C LEU A 189 12.95 12.14 10.89
N GLY A 190 12.88 13.11 9.98
CA GLY A 190 13.76 14.28 9.97
C GLY A 190 15.12 14.06 9.31
N GLU A 191 15.47 12.85 8.86
CA GLU A 191 16.68 12.62 8.06
C GLU A 191 16.56 13.27 6.67
N TRP A 192 17.64 13.89 6.23
CA TRP A 192 17.72 14.51 4.92
C TRP A 192 17.68 13.47 3.80
N VAL A 193 16.93 13.80 2.75
CA VAL A 193 16.79 12.99 1.53
C VAL A 193 16.90 13.87 0.30
N ILE A 194 17.36 13.28 -0.80
CA ILE A 194 17.58 13.96 -2.07
C ILE A 194 16.78 13.21 -3.12
N ALA A 195 15.81 13.88 -3.74
CA ALA A 195 15.09 13.34 -4.89
C ALA A 195 15.74 13.88 -6.18
N ILE A 196 16.13 12.96 -7.06
CA ILE A 196 16.71 13.31 -8.35
C ILE A 196 15.84 12.76 -9.46
N GLY A 197 15.58 13.58 -10.47
CA GLY A 197 14.91 13.20 -11.71
C GLY A 197 15.61 13.83 -12.91
N ASN A 198 15.20 13.44 -14.09
CA ASN A 198 15.66 14.04 -15.35
C ASN A 198 14.45 14.41 -16.22
N PRO A 199 13.62 15.39 -15.78
CA PRO A 199 12.47 15.82 -16.53
C PRO A 199 12.88 16.52 -17.82
N PHE A 200 12.20 16.19 -18.92
CA PHE A 200 12.34 16.87 -20.21
C PHE A 200 13.74 16.76 -20.87
N SER A 201 14.60 15.86 -20.40
CA SER A 201 16.01 15.73 -20.90
C SER A 201 16.81 17.03 -20.82
N LEU A 202 16.47 17.90 -19.89
CA LEU A 202 17.17 19.19 -19.66
C LEU A 202 18.38 19.03 -18.71
N GLY A 203 18.70 17.81 -18.33
CA GLY A 203 19.67 17.46 -17.29
C GLY A 203 19.00 17.13 -15.96
N GLY A 204 19.77 16.56 -15.05
CA GLY A 204 19.25 16.13 -13.75
C GLY A 204 18.70 17.29 -12.91
N THR A 205 17.48 17.14 -12.41
CA THR A 205 16.86 18.06 -11.45
C THR A 205 17.01 17.47 -10.05
N VAL A 206 17.59 18.23 -9.14
CA VAL A 206 17.84 17.84 -7.74
C VAL A 206 16.91 18.63 -6.82
N THR A 207 16.18 17.94 -5.96
CA THR A 207 15.42 18.53 -4.87
C THR A 207 15.80 17.86 -3.56
N ALA A 208 15.78 18.57 -2.46
CA ALA A 208 16.13 18.05 -1.14
C ALA A 208 15.03 18.38 -0.13
N GLY A 209 14.89 17.52 0.85
CA GLY A 209 13.94 17.63 1.94
C GLY A 209 14.27 16.62 3.02
N ILE A 210 13.27 16.29 3.84
CA ILE A 210 13.42 15.33 4.93
C ILE A 210 12.45 14.17 4.81
N VAL A 211 12.69 13.10 5.54
CA VAL A 211 11.71 12.05 5.79
C VAL A 211 10.62 12.63 6.70
N SER A 212 9.46 12.98 6.16
CA SER A 212 8.33 13.56 6.89
C SER A 212 7.52 12.48 7.63
N ALA A 213 7.39 11.29 7.03
CA ALA A 213 6.73 10.14 7.64
C ALA A 213 7.19 8.83 6.99
N ARG A 214 6.88 7.70 7.65
CA ARG A 214 7.14 6.34 7.15
C ARG A 214 5.86 5.51 7.23
N ASN A 215 5.84 4.44 6.45
CA ASN A 215 4.73 3.47 6.42
C ASN A 215 3.38 4.11 6.10
N ARG A 216 3.38 5.15 5.23
CA ARG A 216 2.14 5.83 4.82
C ARG A 216 1.32 4.92 3.92
N ASP A 217 0.04 4.84 4.26
CA ASP A 217 -1.02 4.31 3.42
C ASP A 217 -1.73 5.50 2.77
N ILE A 218 -1.72 5.54 1.46
CA ILE A 218 -2.38 6.59 0.66
C ILE A 218 -3.59 6.04 -0.10
N GLN A 219 -4.02 4.82 0.25
CA GLN A 219 -5.15 4.11 -0.36
C GLN A 219 -4.99 3.84 -1.86
N SER A 220 -3.74 3.69 -2.32
CA SER A 220 -3.43 3.33 -3.70
C SER A 220 -3.48 1.82 -3.94
N GLY A 221 -3.39 1.02 -2.88
CA GLY A 221 -3.45 -0.43 -2.98
C GLY A 221 -3.17 -1.18 -1.68
N PRO A 222 -3.33 -2.50 -1.67
CA PRO A 222 -3.18 -3.32 -0.47
C PRO A 222 -1.75 -3.42 0.06
N TYR A 223 -0.77 -2.95 -0.72
CA TYR A 223 0.66 -3.02 -0.39
C TYR A 223 1.25 -1.65 -0.04
N ASP A 224 0.41 -0.65 0.17
CA ASP A 224 0.85 0.72 0.50
C ASP A 224 1.77 0.74 1.71
N ASN A 225 2.97 1.27 1.48
CA ASN A 225 4.00 1.42 2.50
C ASN A 225 4.99 2.49 2.05
N TYR A 226 4.53 3.76 1.98
CA TYR A 226 5.34 4.82 1.40
C TYR A 226 6.20 5.55 2.43
N ILE A 227 7.37 6.02 1.96
CA ILE A 227 8.13 7.09 2.60
C ILE A 227 7.47 8.40 2.16
N GLN A 228 7.07 9.25 3.12
CA GLN A 228 6.63 10.61 2.83
C GLN A 228 7.81 11.56 2.98
N THR A 229 7.96 12.50 2.04
CA THR A 229 9.00 13.54 2.05
C THR A 229 8.43 14.88 1.60
N ASP A 230 9.04 15.96 2.07
CA ASP A 230 8.78 17.32 1.60
C ASP A 230 9.77 17.76 0.51
N ALA A 231 10.76 16.93 0.15
CA ALA A 231 11.51 17.10 -1.08
C ALA A 231 10.53 17.23 -2.25
N ALA A 232 10.67 18.29 -3.05
CA ALA A 232 9.70 18.59 -4.09
C ALA A 232 9.67 17.49 -5.16
N ILE A 233 8.59 16.72 -5.17
CA ILE A 233 8.27 15.75 -6.22
C ILE A 233 7.31 16.42 -7.18
N ASN A 234 7.65 16.44 -8.47
CA ASN A 234 6.86 17.02 -9.54
C ASN A 234 6.85 16.09 -10.76
N ARG A 235 6.09 16.49 -11.79
CA ARG A 235 6.09 15.80 -13.08
C ARG A 235 7.52 15.68 -13.62
N GLY A 236 7.93 14.45 -13.90
CA GLY A 236 9.24 14.14 -14.49
C GLY A 236 10.24 13.53 -13.52
N ASN A 237 10.14 13.67 -12.19
CA ASN A 237 10.96 12.88 -11.27
C ASN A 237 10.28 11.61 -10.74
N SER A 238 9.03 11.32 -11.16
CA SER A 238 8.43 9.99 -10.95
C SER A 238 9.25 8.89 -11.62
N GLY A 239 9.49 7.79 -10.89
CA GLY A 239 10.39 6.69 -11.29
C GLY A 239 11.86 6.94 -10.98
N GLY A 240 12.23 8.18 -10.65
CA GLY A 240 13.57 8.54 -10.19
C GLY A 240 13.85 8.12 -8.75
N PRO A 241 15.12 8.09 -8.35
CA PRO A 241 15.53 7.67 -7.01
C PRO A 241 15.31 8.75 -5.95
N LEU A 242 14.98 8.31 -4.73
CA LEU A 242 15.14 9.05 -3.50
C LEU A 242 16.40 8.56 -2.80
N PHE A 243 17.37 9.44 -2.57
CA PHE A 243 18.66 9.10 -1.96
C PHE A 243 18.72 9.53 -0.49
N ASN A 244 19.52 8.81 0.30
CA ASN A 244 20.04 9.30 1.55
C ASN A 244 21.33 10.15 1.32
N LEU A 245 21.89 10.75 2.38
CA LEU A 245 23.13 11.52 2.27
C LEU A 245 24.42 10.67 2.06
N ASN A 246 24.28 9.35 1.95
CA ASN A 246 25.38 8.45 1.53
C ASN A 246 25.36 8.16 0.02
N GLY A 247 24.38 8.71 -0.74
CA GLY A 247 24.20 8.40 -2.15
C GLY A 247 23.58 7.02 -2.41
N GLU A 248 22.90 6.45 -1.39
CA GLU A 248 22.21 5.17 -1.54
C GLU A 248 20.72 5.40 -1.80
N VAL A 249 20.12 4.64 -2.70
CA VAL A 249 18.69 4.71 -3.03
C VAL A 249 17.88 4.09 -1.90
N ILE A 250 17.08 4.92 -1.22
CA ILE A 250 16.18 4.49 -0.15
C ILE A 250 14.73 4.37 -0.59
N GLY A 251 14.42 4.85 -1.81
CA GLY A 251 13.08 4.72 -2.39
C GLY A 251 13.02 5.13 -3.85
N VAL A 252 11.86 4.91 -4.47
CA VAL A 252 11.51 5.33 -5.83
C VAL A 252 10.40 6.36 -5.74
N ASN A 253 10.67 7.59 -6.22
CA ASN A 253 9.68 8.67 -6.23
C ASN A 253 8.50 8.28 -7.12
N THR A 254 7.28 8.31 -6.58
CA THR A 254 6.13 7.72 -7.26
C THR A 254 4.95 8.68 -7.35
N ALA A 255 4.58 9.34 -6.25
CA ALA A 255 3.32 10.07 -6.15
C ALA A 255 3.45 11.36 -5.37
N ILE A 256 2.47 12.25 -5.56
CA ILE A 256 2.23 13.43 -4.72
C ILE A 256 0.75 13.49 -4.33
N ILE A 257 0.45 14.09 -3.19
CA ILE A 257 -0.89 14.60 -2.90
C ILE A 257 -0.86 16.09 -3.19
N SER A 258 -1.68 16.53 -4.15
CA SER A 258 -1.71 17.93 -4.56
C SER A 258 -3.05 18.31 -5.20
N PRO A 259 -3.75 19.31 -4.68
CA PRO A 259 -4.95 19.85 -5.31
C PRO A 259 -4.72 20.56 -6.64
N SER A 260 -3.48 21.01 -6.90
CA SER A 260 -3.11 21.81 -8.07
C SER A 260 -2.18 21.07 -9.05
N GLY A 261 -1.83 19.80 -8.79
CA GLY A 261 -0.90 19.02 -9.61
C GLY A 261 0.58 19.39 -9.45
N GLY A 262 0.93 20.40 -8.66
CA GLY A 262 2.30 20.77 -8.30
C GLY A 262 2.66 20.36 -6.87
N SER A 263 3.96 20.31 -6.55
CA SER A 263 4.42 19.95 -5.20
C SER A 263 3.97 20.99 -4.17
N ILE A 264 3.36 20.50 -3.09
CA ILE A 264 3.02 21.28 -1.88
C ILE A 264 3.76 20.76 -0.63
N GLY A 265 4.87 20.02 -0.83
CA GLY A 265 5.64 19.42 0.26
C GLY A 265 5.07 18.08 0.76
N ILE A 266 4.25 17.39 -0.04
CA ILE A 266 3.71 16.06 0.29
C ILE A 266 4.01 15.12 -0.90
N GLY A 267 5.21 14.57 -0.88
CA GLY A 267 5.67 13.58 -1.84
C GLY A 267 5.78 12.18 -1.23
N PHE A 268 5.69 11.14 -2.07
CA PHE A 268 5.72 9.75 -1.67
C PHE A 268 6.70 8.95 -2.52
N ALA A 269 7.49 8.10 -1.86
CA ALA A 269 8.40 7.16 -2.52
C ALA A 269 8.15 5.73 -2.04
N VAL A 270 8.21 4.76 -2.96
CA VAL A 270 8.19 3.33 -2.64
C VAL A 270 9.51 2.98 -1.96
N PRO A 271 9.52 2.43 -0.72
CA PRO A 271 10.75 2.15 0.01
C PRO A 271 11.63 1.10 -0.68
N SER A 272 12.95 1.21 -0.55
CA SER A 272 13.91 0.23 -1.08
C SER A 272 13.64 -1.19 -0.59
N LYS A 273 13.14 -1.35 0.64
CA LYS A 273 12.67 -2.63 1.21
C LYS A 273 11.61 -3.31 0.35
N THR A 274 10.72 -2.55 -0.26
CA THR A 274 9.69 -3.04 -1.20
C THR A 274 10.28 -3.19 -2.60
N VAL A 275 11.13 -2.26 -3.04
CA VAL A 275 11.70 -2.23 -4.39
C VAL A 275 12.59 -3.44 -4.67
N ILE A 276 13.53 -3.74 -3.78
CA ILE A 276 14.55 -4.78 -3.99
C ILE A 276 13.93 -6.14 -4.34
N PRO A 277 13.03 -6.74 -3.51
CA PRO A 277 12.48 -8.06 -3.82
C PRO A 277 11.60 -8.06 -5.07
N VAL A 278 10.94 -6.94 -5.40
CA VAL A 278 10.17 -6.80 -6.64
C VAL A 278 11.10 -6.83 -7.85
N ILE A 279 12.17 -6.04 -7.84
CA ILE A 279 13.13 -5.96 -8.95
C ILE A 279 13.87 -7.30 -9.14
N ASP A 280 14.25 -7.99 -8.07
CA ASP A 280 14.87 -9.31 -8.13
C ASP A 280 13.94 -10.32 -8.82
N GLN A 281 12.66 -10.33 -8.46
CA GLN A 281 11.67 -11.20 -9.11
C GLN A 281 11.45 -10.81 -10.58
N LEU A 282 11.34 -9.52 -10.90
CA LEU A 282 11.23 -9.06 -12.29
C LEU A 282 12.45 -9.47 -13.13
N ARG A 283 13.64 -9.42 -12.54
CA ARG A 283 14.88 -9.88 -13.20
C ARG A 283 14.88 -11.38 -13.46
N GLN A 284 14.42 -12.18 -12.48
CA GLN A 284 14.46 -13.63 -12.53
C GLN A 284 13.29 -14.23 -13.31
N TYR A 285 12.05 -13.74 -13.04
CA TYR A 285 10.82 -14.37 -13.52
C TYR A 285 10.05 -13.53 -14.55
N LYS A 286 10.45 -12.28 -14.80
CA LYS A 286 9.75 -11.28 -15.63
C LYS A 286 8.41 -10.83 -15.05
N GLU A 287 8.03 -11.34 -13.88
CA GLU A 287 6.79 -11.09 -13.16
C GLU A 287 7.03 -11.15 -11.65
N VAL A 288 6.12 -10.57 -10.87
CA VAL A 288 6.15 -10.67 -9.41
C VAL A 288 5.16 -11.74 -8.95
N ARG A 289 5.66 -12.76 -8.27
CA ARG A 289 4.90 -13.87 -7.72
C ARG A 289 4.60 -13.62 -6.27
N ARG A 290 3.33 -13.36 -5.93
CA ARG A 290 2.90 -13.10 -4.56
C ARG A 290 2.20 -14.29 -3.96
N GLY A 291 2.46 -14.52 -2.67
CA GLY A 291 1.69 -15.46 -1.89
C GLY A 291 0.21 -15.04 -1.82
N TRP A 292 -0.66 -16.02 -1.75
CA TRP A 292 -2.10 -15.85 -1.63
C TRP A 292 -2.67 -16.81 -0.58
N LEU A 293 -3.46 -16.26 0.34
CA LEU A 293 -4.09 -17.01 1.42
C LEU A 293 -5.54 -17.41 1.09
N GLY A 294 -6.23 -16.64 0.26
CA GLY A 294 -7.61 -16.89 -0.12
C GLY A 294 -8.62 -16.49 0.97
N VAL A 295 -8.36 -15.39 1.68
CA VAL A 295 -9.27 -14.81 2.67
C VAL A 295 -9.66 -13.39 2.30
N ARG A 296 -10.89 -13.01 2.65
CA ARG A 296 -11.32 -11.61 2.71
C ARG A 296 -11.21 -11.16 4.15
N ILE A 297 -10.57 -10.03 4.37
CA ILE A 297 -10.24 -9.55 5.72
C ILE A 297 -10.88 -8.21 6.01
N GLN A 298 -11.04 -7.93 7.28
CA GLN A 298 -11.64 -6.72 7.81
C GLN A 298 -10.88 -6.26 9.05
N GLN A 299 -10.89 -4.94 9.29
CA GLN A 299 -10.33 -4.33 10.50
C GLN A 299 -11.06 -4.80 11.75
N VAL A 300 -10.29 -5.10 12.79
CA VAL A 300 -10.81 -5.42 14.12
C VAL A 300 -11.01 -4.11 14.88
N SER A 301 -12.28 -3.62 14.96
CA SER A 301 -12.62 -2.47 15.82
C SER A 301 -12.69 -2.90 17.29
N ASP A 302 -12.66 -1.94 18.21
CA ASP A 302 -12.74 -2.24 19.65
C ASP A 302 -14.01 -3.01 20.02
N GLU A 303 -15.16 -2.68 19.40
CA GLU A 303 -16.43 -3.37 19.64
C GLU A 303 -16.39 -4.83 19.14
N ILE A 304 -15.76 -5.06 17.96
CA ILE A 304 -15.56 -6.41 17.42
C ILE A 304 -14.60 -7.19 18.32
N ALA A 305 -13.49 -6.56 18.73
CA ALA A 305 -12.50 -7.16 19.60
C ALA A 305 -13.07 -7.61 20.94
N GLU A 306 -13.91 -6.75 21.57
CA GLU A 306 -14.60 -7.08 22.80
C GLU A 306 -15.55 -8.28 22.64
N SER A 307 -16.31 -8.29 21.54
CA SER A 307 -17.27 -9.37 21.25
C SER A 307 -16.61 -10.70 20.94
N LEU A 308 -15.44 -10.67 20.30
CA LEU A 308 -14.65 -11.86 19.91
C LEU A 308 -13.62 -12.28 20.98
N ASN A 309 -13.56 -11.57 22.12
CA ASN A 309 -12.55 -11.75 23.17
C ASN A 309 -11.10 -11.63 22.67
N VAL A 310 -10.85 -10.70 21.78
CA VAL A 310 -9.52 -10.36 21.24
C VAL A 310 -8.99 -9.13 21.99
N LYS A 311 -8.09 -9.32 22.94
CA LYS A 311 -7.52 -8.22 23.76
C LYS A 311 -6.00 -8.21 23.67
N PRO A 312 -5.36 -7.08 23.34
CA PRO A 312 -5.98 -5.84 22.79
C PRO A 312 -6.57 -6.06 21.39
N ALA A 313 -7.34 -5.08 20.87
CA ALA A 313 -7.80 -5.10 19.49
C ALA A 313 -6.60 -5.15 18.54
N ARG A 314 -6.49 -6.23 17.77
CA ARG A 314 -5.37 -6.49 16.85
C ARG A 314 -5.75 -7.52 15.80
N GLY A 315 -4.93 -7.63 14.77
CA GLY A 315 -5.07 -8.68 13.77
C GLY A 315 -5.95 -8.32 12.60
N ALA A 316 -6.23 -9.31 11.77
CA ALA A 316 -7.10 -9.23 10.61
C ALA A 316 -8.28 -10.19 10.80
N LEU A 317 -9.50 -9.67 10.87
CA LEU A 317 -10.71 -10.47 10.98
C LEU A 317 -11.02 -11.09 9.60
N VAL A 318 -11.16 -12.41 9.54
CA VAL A 318 -11.58 -13.13 8.35
C VAL A 318 -13.08 -12.95 8.16
N ALA A 319 -13.48 -12.11 7.21
CA ALA A 319 -14.87 -11.88 6.86
C ALA A 319 -15.40 -12.96 5.92
N GLY A 320 -14.53 -13.53 5.09
CA GLY A 320 -14.90 -14.59 4.15
C GLY A 320 -13.69 -15.37 3.66
N ILE A 321 -13.95 -16.50 3.03
CA ILE A 321 -12.94 -17.41 2.49
C ILE A 321 -13.27 -17.69 1.03
N ASP A 322 -12.24 -17.77 0.20
CA ASP A 322 -12.37 -18.33 -1.14
C ASP A 322 -12.48 -19.87 -1.04
N GLU A 323 -13.55 -20.43 -1.59
CA GLU A 323 -13.82 -21.87 -1.54
C GLU A 323 -12.71 -22.73 -2.17
N LYS A 324 -11.96 -22.16 -3.12
CA LYS A 324 -10.81 -22.79 -3.77
C LYS A 324 -9.46 -22.29 -3.23
N GLY A 325 -9.50 -21.38 -2.25
CA GLY A 325 -8.32 -20.78 -1.67
C GLY A 325 -7.60 -21.68 -0.67
N PRO A 326 -6.31 -21.41 -0.41
CA PRO A 326 -5.47 -22.16 0.52
C PRO A 326 -5.98 -22.19 1.96
N ALA A 327 -6.68 -21.15 2.40
CA ALA A 327 -7.23 -21.03 3.75
C ALA A 327 -8.30 -22.10 4.04
N LYS A 328 -9.10 -22.50 3.02
CA LYS A 328 -10.21 -23.45 3.18
C LYS A 328 -9.75 -24.82 3.66
N PRO A 329 -8.84 -25.52 2.96
CA PRO A 329 -8.36 -26.84 3.41
C PRO A 329 -7.56 -26.78 4.72
N ALA A 330 -6.99 -25.62 5.06
CA ALA A 330 -6.29 -25.41 6.33
C ALA A 330 -7.23 -25.22 7.52
N GLY A 331 -8.55 -25.14 7.29
CA GLY A 331 -9.55 -24.98 8.33
C GLY A 331 -9.60 -23.59 8.96
N ILE A 332 -9.22 -22.55 8.21
CA ILE A 332 -9.51 -21.15 8.56
C ILE A 332 -10.97 -20.90 8.21
N GLU A 333 -11.69 -20.16 9.05
CA GLU A 333 -13.14 -19.93 8.92
C GLU A 333 -13.48 -18.44 9.05
N PRO A 334 -14.61 -17.98 8.50
CA PRO A 334 -15.13 -16.66 8.80
C PRO A 334 -15.30 -16.46 10.32
N GLY A 335 -14.92 -15.29 10.83
CA GLY A 335 -14.90 -14.99 12.26
C GLY A 335 -13.58 -15.28 12.97
N ASP A 336 -12.63 -15.95 12.33
CA ASP A 336 -11.26 -16.06 12.84
C ASP A 336 -10.56 -14.69 12.79
N VAL A 337 -9.76 -14.37 13.79
CA VAL A 337 -8.88 -13.21 13.77
C VAL A 337 -7.43 -13.69 13.63
N ILE A 338 -6.82 -13.42 12.48
CA ILE A 338 -5.42 -13.77 12.22
C ILE A 338 -4.53 -12.79 12.98
N VAL A 339 -3.75 -13.28 13.95
CA VAL A 339 -2.87 -12.47 14.81
C VAL A 339 -1.38 -12.71 14.56
N LYS A 340 -1.01 -13.85 13.93
CA LYS A 340 0.36 -14.12 13.47
C LYS A 340 0.32 -14.87 12.14
N PHE A 341 1.32 -14.61 11.32
CA PHE A 341 1.51 -15.27 10.04
C PHE A 341 3.01 -15.51 9.80
N ASP A 342 3.41 -16.76 9.63
CA ASP A 342 4.82 -17.17 9.44
C ASP A 342 5.76 -16.58 10.51
N GLY A 343 5.34 -16.60 11.78
CA GLY A 343 6.07 -16.07 12.93
C GLY A 343 6.02 -14.54 13.08
N LYS A 344 5.48 -13.80 12.13
CA LYS A 344 5.33 -12.33 12.17
C LYS A 344 4.00 -11.95 12.80
N ASP A 345 4.00 -10.96 13.70
CA ASP A 345 2.76 -10.43 14.29
C ASP A 345 1.95 -9.64 13.25
N VAL A 346 0.63 -9.87 13.23
CA VAL A 346 -0.35 -9.08 12.50
C VAL A 346 -0.99 -8.12 13.49
N LYS A 347 -0.52 -6.88 13.51
CA LYS A 347 -1.02 -5.86 14.45
C LYS A 347 -2.31 -5.23 13.95
N GLU A 348 -2.38 -4.96 12.66
CA GLU A 348 -3.50 -4.35 11.97
C GLU A 348 -3.89 -5.17 10.73
N MET A 349 -5.12 -5.03 10.26
CA MET A 349 -5.62 -5.74 9.09
C MET A 349 -4.68 -5.62 7.88
N ARG A 350 -4.17 -4.41 7.62
CA ARG A 350 -3.31 -4.10 6.47
C ARG A 350 -1.91 -4.73 6.50
N ASP A 351 -1.48 -5.27 7.65
CA ASP A 351 -0.20 -5.97 7.74
C ASP A 351 -0.26 -7.33 7.04
N LEU A 352 -1.42 -8.00 7.12
CA LEU A 352 -1.56 -9.36 6.60
C LEU A 352 -1.32 -9.46 5.09
N PRO A 353 -1.93 -8.62 4.21
CA PRO A 353 -1.67 -8.68 2.77
C PRO A 353 -0.19 -8.52 2.42
N LYS A 354 0.52 -7.64 3.13
CA LYS A 354 1.97 -7.39 2.92
C LYS A 354 2.79 -8.62 3.30
N ILE A 355 2.55 -9.16 4.50
CA ILE A 355 3.27 -10.34 4.99
C ILE A 355 3.02 -11.56 4.10
N VAL A 356 1.77 -11.77 3.67
CA VAL A 356 1.40 -12.88 2.77
C VAL A 356 2.05 -12.72 1.40
N ALA A 357 2.01 -11.51 0.82
CA ALA A 357 2.61 -11.23 -0.49
C ALA A 357 4.12 -11.42 -0.51
N ASP A 358 4.81 -11.08 0.58
CA ASP A 358 6.27 -11.22 0.72
C ASP A 358 6.70 -12.66 1.00
N THR A 359 5.74 -13.56 1.29
CA THR A 359 6.05 -14.96 1.60
C THR A 359 6.03 -15.80 0.33
N PRO A 360 7.05 -16.67 0.10
CA PRO A 360 7.15 -17.46 -1.12
C PRO A 360 5.93 -18.34 -1.39
N VAL A 361 5.49 -18.36 -2.65
CA VAL A 361 4.43 -19.26 -3.14
C VAL A 361 4.81 -20.72 -2.89
N GLY A 362 3.86 -21.52 -2.43
CA GLY A 362 4.05 -22.94 -2.15
C GLY A 362 4.68 -23.26 -0.79
N LYS A 363 5.09 -22.23 -0.02
CA LYS A 363 5.60 -22.42 1.34
C LYS A 363 4.47 -22.84 2.27
N ASP A 364 4.75 -23.83 3.13
CA ASP A 364 3.90 -24.15 4.26
C ASP A 364 4.19 -23.15 5.39
N VAL A 365 3.16 -22.46 5.87
CA VAL A 365 3.26 -21.40 6.88
C VAL A 365 2.36 -21.69 8.08
N GLU A 366 2.83 -21.36 9.28
CA GLU A 366 2.00 -21.35 10.47
C GLU A 366 1.19 -20.04 10.52
N VAL A 367 -0.11 -20.17 10.66
CA VAL A 367 -1.05 -19.06 10.87
C VAL A 367 -1.67 -19.23 12.25
N VAL A 368 -1.52 -18.23 13.12
CA VAL A 368 -2.17 -18.22 14.44
C VAL A 368 -3.44 -17.40 14.34
N VAL A 369 -4.57 -18.02 14.62
CA VAL A 369 -5.89 -17.39 14.63
C VAL A 369 -6.45 -17.38 16.05
N ILE A 370 -7.25 -16.36 16.37
CA ILE A 370 -8.12 -16.37 17.55
C ILE A 370 -9.51 -16.75 17.08
N ARG A 371 -10.01 -17.90 17.57
CA ARG A 371 -11.36 -18.42 17.32
C ARG A 371 -12.11 -18.54 18.63
N LYS A 372 -13.24 -17.84 18.79
CA LYS A 372 -14.04 -17.84 20.03
C LYS A 372 -13.21 -17.55 21.29
N GLY A 373 -12.25 -16.63 21.18
CA GLY A 373 -11.37 -16.22 22.27
C GLY A 373 -10.19 -17.15 22.57
N GLN A 374 -9.98 -18.22 21.80
CA GLN A 374 -8.86 -19.15 21.96
C GLN A 374 -7.91 -19.07 20.77
N GLU A 375 -6.61 -19.14 21.04
CA GLU A 375 -5.59 -19.18 19.98
C GLU A 375 -5.50 -20.61 19.42
N GLU A 376 -5.60 -20.70 18.09
CA GLU A 376 -5.41 -21.94 17.34
C GLU A 376 -4.32 -21.74 16.29
N LYS A 377 -3.52 -22.79 16.04
CA LYS A 377 -2.50 -22.82 15.00
C LYS A 377 -3.02 -23.59 13.80
N LYS A 378 -2.87 -23.00 12.62
CA LYS A 378 -3.24 -23.61 11.34
C LYS A 378 -2.01 -23.65 10.44
N THR A 379 -1.80 -24.73 9.73
CA THR A 379 -0.75 -24.80 8.69
C THR A 379 -1.39 -24.61 7.33
N VAL A 380 -0.90 -23.63 6.57
CA VAL A 380 -1.42 -23.28 5.25
C VAL A 380 -0.31 -23.37 4.24
N LYS A 381 -0.52 -24.08 3.14
CA LYS A 381 0.35 -24.03 1.97
C LYS A 381 -0.08 -22.88 1.07
N LEU A 382 0.76 -21.85 0.94
CA LEU A 382 0.40 -20.64 0.20
C LEU A 382 0.19 -20.92 -1.29
N GLY A 383 -0.92 -20.39 -1.83
CA GLY A 383 -1.19 -20.31 -3.27
C GLY A 383 -0.48 -19.12 -3.91
N ARG A 384 -0.68 -18.97 -5.21
CA ARG A 384 -0.26 -17.81 -6.00
C ARG A 384 -1.43 -16.86 -6.18
N LEU A 385 -1.22 -15.56 -6.03
CA LEU A 385 -2.29 -14.55 -6.12
C LEU A 385 -3.07 -14.58 -7.45
N GLU A 386 -2.44 -15.00 -8.55
CA GLU A 386 -3.11 -15.09 -9.86
C GLU A 386 -4.10 -16.25 -9.97
N ASP A 387 -4.00 -17.23 -9.08
CA ASP A 387 -4.96 -18.35 -9.00
C ASP A 387 -6.36 -17.83 -8.60
N GLU A 388 -6.43 -16.63 -7.98
CA GLU A 388 -7.69 -15.94 -7.64
C GLU A 388 -8.56 -15.68 -8.88
N LYS A 389 -7.98 -15.28 -10.02
CA LYS A 389 -8.73 -15.01 -11.26
C LYS A 389 -9.35 -16.27 -11.84
N GLN A 390 -8.73 -17.44 -11.65
CA GLN A 390 -9.24 -18.73 -12.12
C GLN A 390 -10.32 -19.29 -11.18
N ALA A 391 -10.19 -19.02 -9.87
CA ALA A 391 -11.17 -19.45 -8.88
C ALA A 391 -12.52 -18.73 -9.04
N SER A 392 -12.49 -17.43 -9.35
CA SER A 392 -13.68 -16.59 -9.51
C SER A 392 -14.51 -16.90 -10.78
N ALA A 393 -13.88 -17.46 -11.81
CA ALA A 393 -14.52 -17.74 -13.10
C ALA A 393 -15.36 -19.04 -13.14
N ALA A 394 -15.29 -19.90 -12.12
CA ALA A 394 -15.82 -21.27 -12.18
C ALA A 394 -17.02 -21.56 -11.24
N THR A 395 -17.71 -20.53 -10.73
CA THR A 395 -18.91 -20.73 -9.91
C THR A 395 -20.17 -20.47 -10.69
N ASN A 396 -20.59 -21.50 -11.46
CA ASN A 396 -21.99 -21.70 -11.85
C ASN A 396 -22.42 -23.08 -11.35
N ASP A 397 -23.62 -23.14 -10.76
CA ASP A 397 -24.49 -24.26 -10.46
C ASP A 397 -24.46 -24.90 -9.08
N LYS A 398 -25.55 -24.66 -8.32
CA LYS A 398 -26.65 -25.62 -8.09
C LYS A 398 -27.77 -25.00 -7.26
N LYS A 399 -28.98 -25.06 -7.78
CA LYS A 399 -30.23 -24.72 -7.10
C LYS A 399 -30.52 -25.75 -6.00
N ASP A 400 -30.64 -25.26 -4.75
CA ASP A 400 -31.39 -25.92 -3.71
C ASP A 400 -32.51 -24.96 -3.26
N SER A 401 -33.74 -25.39 -3.47
CA SER A 401 -34.96 -24.66 -3.15
C SER A 401 -35.24 -24.75 -1.65
N ALA A 402 -35.33 -23.61 -0.97
CA ALA A 402 -35.85 -23.52 0.39
C ALA A 402 -37.38 -23.39 0.40
N PRO A 403 -38.10 -23.89 1.42
CA PRO A 403 -39.57 -23.86 1.46
C PRO A 403 -40.10 -22.44 1.65
N ASP A 404 -41.17 -22.17 0.91
CA ASP A 404 -41.93 -20.93 0.86
C ASP A 404 -42.65 -20.67 2.20
N THR A 405 -42.12 -19.72 3.00
CA THR A 405 -42.79 -19.22 4.21
C THR A 405 -43.05 -17.73 4.05
N LYS A 406 -44.33 -17.29 4.35
CA LYS A 406 -44.72 -15.90 4.28
C LYS A 406 -43.76 -15.01 5.09
N PRO A 407 -43.42 -13.80 4.61
CA PRO A 407 -42.46 -12.94 5.29
C PRO A 407 -43.01 -12.48 6.65
N VAL A 408 -42.36 -12.91 7.72
CA VAL A 408 -42.64 -12.41 9.08
C VAL A 408 -41.70 -11.23 9.31
N VAL A 409 -42.23 -10.01 9.34
CA VAL A 409 -41.44 -8.81 9.61
C VAL A 409 -41.27 -8.64 11.12
N LYS A 410 -40.04 -8.48 11.57
CA LYS A 410 -39.66 -8.22 12.97
C LYS A 410 -38.77 -6.99 13.04
N LYS A 411 -38.84 -6.24 14.16
CA LYS A 411 -37.97 -5.08 14.39
C LYS A 411 -36.94 -5.38 15.45
N ALA A 412 -35.70 -5.08 15.18
CA ALA A 412 -34.60 -5.15 16.14
C ALA A 412 -33.47 -4.20 15.73
N LEU A 413 -32.86 -3.48 16.65
CA LEU A 413 -31.69 -2.62 16.46
C LEU A 413 -31.87 -1.52 15.38
N GLY A 414 -33.11 -1.01 15.20
CA GLY A 414 -33.40 -0.09 14.11
C GLY A 414 -33.50 -0.73 12.72
N LEU A 415 -33.65 -2.06 12.67
CA LEU A 415 -33.79 -2.83 11.43
C LEU A 415 -35.19 -3.44 11.33
N ASP A 416 -35.80 -3.37 10.15
CA ASP A 416 -36.92 -4.20 9.75
C ASP A 416 -36.36 -5.49 9.11
N LEU A 417 -36.70 -6.62 9.70
CA LEU A 417 -36.14 -7.93 9.40
C LEU A 417 -37.20 -8.89 8.88
N ALA A 418 -36.90 -9.60 7.82
CA ALA A 418 -37.78 -10.62 7.27
C ALA A 418 -37.05 -11.91 6.94
N ASN A 419 -37.79 -13.04 6.96
CA ASN A 419 -37.25 -14.28 6.42
C ASN A 419 -36.99 -14.11 4.91
N LEU A 420 -35.87 -14.63 4.46
CA LEU A 420 -35.48 -14.54 3.05
C LEU A 420 -36.36 -15.47 2.20
N THR A 421 -37.27 -14.88 1.42
CA THR A 421 -38.15 -15.57 0.46
C THR A 421 -37.66 -15.36 -0.97
N ASP A 422 -38.13 -16.16 -1.92
CA ASP A 422 -37.81 -16.00 -3.35
C ASP A 422 -38.26 -14.64 -3.90
N GLU A 423 -39.36 -14.08 -3.39
CA GLU A 423 -39.83 -12.74 -3.75
C GLU A 423 -38.85 -11.64 -3.30
N LEU A 424 -38.41 -11.71 -2.03
CA LEU A 424 -37.44 -10.74 -1.48
C LEU A 424 -36.07 -10.91 -2.14
N ARG A 425 -35.68 -12.13 -2.46
CA ARG A 425 -34.47 -12.42 -3.19
C ARG A 425 -34.46 -11.76 -4.57
N LYS A 426 -35.57 -11.92 -5.33
CA LYS A 426 -35.73 -11.27 -6.64
C LYS A 426 -35.82 -9.75 -6.53
N LYS A 427 -36.58 -9.24 -5.55
CA LYS A 427 -36.75 -7.79 -5.32
C LYS A 427 -35.43 -7.08 -5.07
N HIS A 428 -34.51 -7.70 -4.33
CA HIS A 428 -33.25 -7.11 -3.92
C HIS A 428 -32.04 -7.66 -4.67
N ASN A 429 -32.24 -8.47 -5.72
CA ASN A 429 -31.19 -9.12 -6.52
C ASN A 429 -30.18 -9.93 -5.68
N ILE A 430 -30.66 -10.62 -4.64
CA ILE A 430 -29.81 -11.39 -3.72
C ILE A 430 -29.43 -12.71 -4.38
N LYS A 431 -28.13 -13.01 -4.49
CA LYS A 431 -27.59 -14.25 -5.06
C LYS A 431 -28.09 -15.49 -4.31
N ASP A 432 -28.37 -16.59 -5.04
CA ASP A 432 -28.96 -17.82 -4.50
C ASP A 432 -28.17 -18.44 -3.34
N LYS A 433 -26.86 -18.30 -3.34
CA LYS A 433 -25.96 -18.81 -2.29
C LYS A 433 -26.07 -18.08 -0.93
N VAL A 434 -26.66 -16.89 -0.91
CA VAL A 434 -26.81 -16.10 0.33
C VAL A 434 -27.97 -16.65 1.16
N LYS A 435 -27.71 -16.98 2.44
CA LYS A 435 -28.71 -17.50 3.38
C LYS A 435 -28.76 -16.65 4.63
N GLY A 436 -29.93 -16.55 5.29
CA GLY A 436 -30.11 -15.79 6.52
C GLY A 436 -31.37 -14.96 6.55
N VAL A 437 -31.34 -13.85 7.27
CA VAL A 437 -32.45 -12.92 7.50
C VAL A 437 -32.21 -11.64 6.69
N VAL A 438 -33.15 -11.28 5.82
CA VAL A 438 -33.01 -10.08 4.96
C VAL A 438 -33.43 -8.82 5.72
N ILE A 439 -32.66 -7.75 5.55
CA ILE A 439 -32.99 -6.39 5.99
C ILE A 439 -33.95 -5.80 4.96
N THR A 440 -35.15 -5.43 5.37
CA THR A 440 -36.16 -4.81 4.49
C THR A 440 -36.30 -3.32 4.70
N GLY A 441 -35.83 -2.81 5.86
CA GLY A 441 -35.82 -1.39 6.20
C GLY A 441 -34.79 -1.07 7.26
N VAL A 442 -34.33 0.18 7.29
CA VAL A 442 -33.38 0.71 8.29
C VAL A 442 -33.93 2.03 8.80
N GLU A 443 -34.08 2.16 10.12
CA GLU A 443 -34.53 3.40 10.76
C GLU A 443 -33.49 4.50 10.64
N PRO A 444 -33.83 5.70 10.17
CA PRO A 444 -32.88 6.82 10.15
C PRO A 444 -32.34 7.10 11.57
N ASN A 445 -31.07 7.50 11.66
CA ASN A 445 -30.37 7.81 12.93
C ASN A 445 -30.27 6.62 13.92
N SER A 446 -30.45 5.39 13.45
CA SER A 446 -30.22 4.19 14.25
C SER A 446 -28.74 3.76 14.18
N PRO A 447 -28.25 2.96 15.16
CA PRO A 447 -26.91 2.35 15.08
C PRO A 447 -26.69 1.54 13.79
N ALA A 448 -27.74 0.97 13.23
CA ALA A 448 -27.70 0.25 11.95
C ALA A 448 -27.45 1.21 10.76
N ALA A 449 -28.08 2.39 10.76
CA ALA A 449 -27.86 3.41 9.74
C ALA A 449 -26.43 3.98 9.80
N GLU A 450 -25.89 4.23 10.99
CA GLU A 450 -24.49 4.67 11.19
C GLU A 450 -23.49 3.68 10.63
N LYS A 451 -23.76 2.40 10.75
CA LYS A 451 -22.93 1.31 10.17
C LYS A 451 -23.26 1.03 8.69
N ARG A 452 -24.04 1.89 8.04
CA ARG A 452 -24.41 1.82 6.61
C ARG A 452 -25.11 0.51 6.21
N LEU A 453 -25.86 -0.09 7.11
CA LEU A 453 -26.73 -1.20 6.76
C LEU A 453 -27.87 -0.68 5.85
N ALA A 454 -28.26 -1.49 4.87
CA ALA A 454 -29.23 -1.09 3.85
C ALA A 454 -30.21 -2.22 3.55
N PRO A 455 -31.42 -1.91 3.05
CA PRO A 455 -32.35 -2.90 2.55
C PRO A 455 -31.73 -3.78 1.45
N GLY A 456 -31.98 -5.09 1.51
CA GLY A 456 -31.41 -6.08 0.62
C GLY A 456 -30.16 -6.78 1.17
N MET A 457 -29.50 -6.24 2.19
CA MET A 457 -28.44 -6.97 2.90
C MET A 457 -29.07 -8.10 3.73
N VAL A 458 -28.29 -9.19 3.93
CA VAL A 458 -28.75 -10.39 4.63
C VAL A 458 -27.87 -10.65 5.85
N ILE A 459 -28.49 -10.78 7.03
CA ILE A 459 -27.81 -11.18 8.25
C ILE A 459 -27.71 -12.71 8.23
N ALA A 460 -26.50 -13.23 8.08
CA ALA A 460 -26.22 -14.65 8.01
C ALA A 460 -25.94 -15.25 9.39
N GLU A 461 -25.29 -14.48 10.29
CA GLU A 461 -24.88 -14.95 11.62
C GLU A 461 -25.05 -13.87 12.69
N VAL A 462 -25.28 -14.32 13.93
CA VAL A 462 -25.22 -13.51 15.15
C VAL A 462 -24.22 -14.17 16.09
N GLN A 463 -23.21 -13.41 16.55
CA GLN A 463 -22.13 -13.92 17.41
C GLN A 463 -21.51 -15.21 16.86
N GLN A 464 -21.17 -15.23 15.58
CA GLN A 464 -20.56 -16.39 14.87
C GLN A 464 -21.46 -17.65 14.90
N GLN A 465 -22.78 -17.47 15.01
CA GLN A 465 -23.74 -18.57 14.92
C GLN A 465 -24.74 -18.28 13.81
N PRO A 466 -24.94 -19.19 12.85
CA PRO A 466 -25.89 -19.01 11.77
C PRO A 466 -27.32 -18.74 12.29
N VAL A 467 -28.06 -17.88 11.57
CA VAL A 467 -29.49 -17.60 11.85
C VAL A 467 -30.32 -17.93 10.63
N ALA A 468 -31.43 -18.62 10.87
CA ALA A 468 -32.33 -19.07 9.80
C ALA A 468 -33.61 -18.23 9.69
N SER A 469 -34.01 -17.51 10.75
CA SER A 469 -35.27 -16.74 10.77
C SER A 469 -35.15 -15.41 11.53
N ALA A 470 -35.99 -14.44 11.15
CA ALA A 470 -36.09 -13.15 11.81
C ALA A 470 -36.52 -13.28 13.31
N THR A 471 -37.32 -14.27 13.64
CA THR A 471 -37.71 -14.56 15.02
C THR A 471 -36.53 -15.08 15.85
N GLU A 472 -35.75 -15.98 15.31
CA GLU A 472 -34.54 -16.49 15.98
C GLU A 472 -33.52 -15.36 16.20
N LEU A 473 -33.29 -14.52 15.17
CA LEU A 473 -32.43 -13.35 15.27
C LEU A 473 -32.87 -12.42 16.41
N GLN A 474 -34.16 -12.08 16.47
CA GLN A 474 -34.70 -11.23 17.51
C GLN A 474 -34.49 -11.86 18.92
N GLN A 475 -34.81 -13.14 19.09
CA GLN A 475 -34.64 -13.84 20.37
C GLN A 475 -33.20 -13.85 20.85
N ARG A 476 -32.24 -14.05 19.92
CA ARG A 476 -30.80 -14.02 20.25
C ARG A 476 -30.34 -12.63 20.67
N ILE A 477 -30.82 -11.57 19.98
CA ILE A 477 -30.53 -10.17 20.35
C ILE A 477 -31.10 -9.85 21.75
N GLU A 478 -32.32 -10.25 22.03
CA GLU A 478 -32.96 -10.03 23.33
C GLU A 478 -32.24 -10.77 24.46
N LYS A 479 -31.77 -12.00 24.20
CA LYS A 479 -30.93 -12.74 25.13
C LYS A 479 -29.65 -12.02 25.44
N LEU A 480 -28.92 -11.54 24.42
CA LEU A 480 -27.67 -10.80 24.60
C LEU A 480 -27.87 -9.50 25.39
N LYS A 481 -28.99 -8.80 25.19
CA LYS A 481 -29.38 -7.64 26.02
C LYS A 481 -29.60 -8.04 27.51
N LYS A 482 -30.32 -9.13 27.76
CA LYS A 482 -30.54 -9.65 29.12
C LYS A 482 -29.24 -10.10 29.79
N ASP A 483 -28.30 -10.66 29.01
CA ASP A 483 -26.97 -11.09 29.48
C ASP A 483 -26.01 -9.88 29.69
N GLY A 484 -26.50 -8.64 29.54
CA GLY A 484 -25.72 -7.40 29.77
C GLY A 484 -24.64 -7.14 28.74
N LYS A 485 -24.71 -7.73 27.56
CA LYS A 485 -23.77 -7.44 26.48
C LYS A 485 -24.01 -6.03 25.94
N LYS A 486 -22.94 -5.28 25.69
CA LYS A 486 -23.00 -3.90 25.17
C LYS A 486 -23.19 -3.82 23.67
N ALA A 487 -22.71 -4.83 22.94
CA ALA A 487 -22.77 -4.89 21.48
C ALA A 487 -23.08 -6.31 21.00
N VAL A 488 -23.62 -6.41 19.80
CA VAL A 488 -23.82 -7.65 19.04
C VAL A 488 -23.00 -7.58 17.75
N VAL A 489 -22.28 -8.65 17.41
CA VAL A 489 -21.60 -8.79 16.13
C VAL A 489 -22.45 -9.63 15.19
N LEU A 490 -22.74 -9.07 14.03
CA LEU A 490 -23.52 -9.67 12.95
C LEU A 490 -22.61 -9.95 11.76
N LEU A 491 -22.71 -11.12 11.16
CA LEU A 491 -22.18 -11.35 9.81
C LEU A 491 -23.27 -10.93 8.83
N VAL A 492 -23.00 -9.85 8.10
CA VAL A 492 -23.92 -9.28 7.09
C VAL A 492 -23.34 -9.56 5.70
N VAL A 493 -24.18 -10.04 4.80
CA VAL A 493 -23.80 -10.36 3.42
C VAL A 493 -24.54 -9.39 2.50
N SER A 494 -23.80 -8.74 1.60
CA SER A 494 -24.39 -7.88 0.57
C SER A 494 -25.22 -8.71 -0.42
N PRO A 495 -26.13 -8.09 -1.22
CA PRO A 495 -26.86 -8.79 -2.27
C PRO A 495 -25.92 -9.53 -3.25
N ASP A 496 -24.75 -8.98 -3.51
CA ASP A 496 -23.71 -9.57 -4.36
C ASP A 496 -22.97 -10.75 -3.72
N GLY A 497 -23.19 -10.99 -2.43
CA GLY A 497 -22.60 -12.11 -1.69
C GLY A 497 -21.29 -11.78 -0.99
N ASP A 498 -20.97 -10.50 -0.78
CA ASP A 498 -19.78 -10.08 -0.05
C ASP A 498 -20.08 -9.99 1.46
N PRO A 499 -19.39 -10.79 2.28
CA PRO A 499 -19.61 -10.82 3.72
C PRO A 499 -18.83 -9.70 4.43
N SER A 500 -19.42 -9.16 5.51
CA SER A 500 -18.76 -8.24 6.44
C SER A 500 -19.31 -8.40 7.85
N PHE A 501 -18.44 -8.28 8.85
CA PHE A 501 -18.85 -8.25 10.25
C PHE A 501 -19.19 -6.83 10.69
N VAL A 502 -20.35 -6.67 11.32
CA VAL A 502 -20.83 -5.38 11.82
C VAL A 502 -21.15 -5.51 13.30
N ALA A 503 -20.55 -4.66 14.13
CA ALA A 503 -20.90 -4.54 15.53
C ALA A 503 -21.95 -3.45 15.70
N LEU A 504 -23.10 -3.80 16.31
CA LEU A 504 -24.18 -2.86 16.66
C LEU A 504 -24.31 -2.75 18.17
N SER A 505 -24.47 -1.54 18.68
CA SER A 505 -24.76 -1.30 20.09
C SER A 505 -26.12 -1.94 20.48
N LEU A 506 -26.15 -2.54 21.66
CA LEU A 506 -27.36 -3.11 22.29
C LEU A 506 -28.02 -2.14 23.30
N GLN A 507 -27.38 -0.97 23.51
CA GLN A 507 -27.90 0.06 24.42
C GLN A 507 -29.02 0.84 23.79
#